data_33c7d6ab939b6982f384eca9e14900f0
#
_entry.id   33c7d6ab939b6982f384eca9e14900f0
#
_cell.length_a   1.000
_cell.length_b   1.000
_cell.length_c   1.000
_cell.angle_alpha   90.00
_cell.angle_beta   90.00
_cell.angle_gamma   90.00
#
_symmetry.space_group_name_H-M   'P 1'
#
loop_
_entity.id
_entity.type
_entity.pdbx_description
1 polymer ?
#
loop_
_entity_poly.entity_id
_entity_poly.type
_entity_poly.pdbx_seq_one_letter_code
_entity_poly.pdbx_strand_id
1 'polypeptide(L)'
;MYKILGIPQSRTFRVLWMLEEIDENYDHIPLKPHSSEVKKINKSGKVPILFDDEEILTDSSAIISYLGDKHGKLCFPRGSVERARQDAMVFRLIDEVDMLLWSAARHSFILPEERRVNAIKPSLKWEFERNIDRIMNEKKSKFLMGEEFMLPDIILAHCGSWARSAKFPSENISFTDYVNLCYNRPAVKRLIKSVV
;
A
#
# COMPACT_ATOMS: atom_id res chain seq x y z
N MET A 1 8.12 20.98 4.02
CA MET A 1 6.80 20.52 3.44
C MET A 1 7.08 19.36 2.49
N TYR A 2 6.39 18.25 2.63
CA TYR A 2 6.61 17.07 1.78
C TYR A 2 6.16 17.31 0.35
N LYS A 3 6.89 16.72 -0.62
CA LYS A 3 6.46 16.66 -2.03
C LYS A 3 6.39 15.19 -2.46
N ILE A 4 5.25 14.81 -3.05
CA ILE A 4 4.97 13.42 -3.45
C ILE A 4 4.81 13.36 -4.95
N LEU A 5 5.61 12.51 -5.60
CA LEU A 5 5.45 12.22 -7.03
C LEU A 5 4.83 10.84 -7.24
N GLY A 6 3.82 10.79 -8.08
CA GLY A 6 3.19 9.55 -8.51
C GLY A 6 1.68 9.65 -8.62
N ILE A 7 1.08 8.86 -9.50
CA ILE A 7 -0.38 8.83 -9.67
C ILE A 7 -1.07 8.14 -8.49
N PRO A 8 -2.26 8.60 -8.06
CA PRO A 8 -3.01 7.97 -6.96
C PRO A 8 -3.43 6.52 -7.24
N GLN A 9 -3.56 6.13 -8.51
CA GLN A 9 -3.89 4.76 -8.92
C GLN A 9 -2.74 3.75 -8.75
N SER A 10 -1.67 4.16 -8.07
CA SER A 10 -0.49 3.35 -7.76
C SER A 10 -0.29 3.24 -6.25
N ARG A 11 0.81 2.61 -5.83
CA ARG A 11 1.20 2.58 -4.41
C ARG A 11 1.48 3.97 -3.81
N THR A 12 1.48 5.03 -4.63
CA THR A 12 1.51 6.43 -4.16
C THR A 12 0.33 6.72 -3.23
N PHE A 13 -0.84 6.10 -3.47
CA PHE A 13 -2.01 6.23 -2.61
C PHE A 13 -1.71 5.93 -1.13
N ARG A 14 -0.84 4.95 -0.84
CA ARG A 14 -0.45 4.60 0.53
C ARG A 14 0.25 5.77 1.23
N VAL A 15 1.14 6.45 0.51
CA VAL A 15 1.90 7.59 1.05
C VAL A 15 0.98 8.79 1.28
N LEU A 16 0.12 9.08 0.30
CA LEU A 16 -0.87 10.14 0.44
C LEU A 16 -1.82 9.86 1.62
N TRP A 17 -2.31 8.61 1.73
CA TRP A 17 -3.15 8.21 2.87
C TRP A 17 -2.43 8.37 4.21
N MET A 18 -1.17 7.94 4.28
CA MET A 18 -0.35 8.11 5.49
C MET A 18 -0.28 9.58 5.90
N LEU A 19 0.02 10.48 4.96
CA LEU A 19 0.12 11.92 5.22
C LEU A 19 -1.20 12.51 5.72
N GLU A 20 -2.34 12.12 5.13
CA GLU A 20 -3.66 12.51 5.62
C GLU A 20 -3.98 11.98 7.03
N GLU A 21 -3.53 10.78 7.39
CA GLU A 21 -3.75 10.21 8.72
C GLU A 21 -2.89 10.89 9.80
N ILE A 22 -1.69 11.32 9.44
CA ILE A 22 -0.82 12.03 10.38
C ILE A 22 -1.06 13.54 10.40
N ASP A 23 -1.94 14.05 9.53
CA ASP A 23 -2.33 15.46 9.38
C ASP A 23 -1.15 16.36 8.98
N GLU A 24 -0.37 15.90 7.99
CA GLU A 24 0.77 16.63 7.46
C GLU A 24 0.49 17.24 6.09
N ASN A 25 0.97 18.47 5.89
CA ASN A 25 0.85 19.16 4.61
C ASN A 25 1.83 18.62 3.58
N TYR A 26 1.35 18.46 2.35
CA TYR A 26 2.15 17.97 1.23
C TYR A 26 1.74 18.59 -0.10
N ASP A 27 2.68 18.61 -1.04
CA ASP A 27 2.47 18.94 -2.44
C ASP A 27 2.44 17.64 -3.25
N HIS A 28 1.38 17.40 -4.02
CA HIS A 28 1.19 16.19 -4.79
C HIS A 28 1.30 16.47 -6.30
N ILE A 29 2.25 15.81 -6.96
CA ILE A 29 2.46 15.89 -8.41
C ILE A 29 2.17 14.52 -9.03
N PRO A 30 1.05 14.33 -9.76
CA PRO A 30 0.58 13.03 -10.25
C PRO A 30 1.34 12.56 -11.50
N LEU A 31 2.64 12.31 -11.38
CA LEU A 31 3.46 11.78 -12.46
C LEU A 31 3.22 10.28 -12.68
N LYS A 32 3.13 9.87 -13.95
CA LYS A 32 3.00 8.45 -14.31
C LYS A 32 4.30 7.70 -14.07
N PRO A 33 4.22 6.42 -13.62
CA PRO A 33 5.39 5.54 -13.58
C PRO A 33 6.09 5.52 -14.95
N HIS A 34 7.41 5.44 -14.92
CA HIS A 34 8.29 5.40 -16.10
C HIS A 34 8.27 6.65 -17.01
N SER A 35 7.61 7.76 -16.60
CA SER A 35 7.76 9.02 -17.32
C SER A 35 9.21 9.53 -17.28
N SER A 36 9.57 10.42 -18.19
CA SER A 36 10.91 11.00 -18.26
C SER A 36 11.29 11.73 -16.98
N GLU A 37 10.32 12.43 -16.37
CA GLU A 37 10.49 13.16 -15.12
C GLU A 37 10.78 12.21 -13.94
N VAL A 38 10.01 11.12 -13.84
CA VAL A 38 10.22 10.10 -12.79
C VAL A 38 11.59 9.45 -12.96
N LYS A 39 11.97 9.08 -14.21
CA LYS A 39 13.27 8.42 -14.49
C LYS A 39 14.49 9.29 -14.20
N LYS A 40 14.37 10.63 -14.28
CA LYS A 40 15.45 11.55 -13.90
C LYS A 40 15.79 11.47 -12.41
N ILE A 41 14.79 11.16 -11.57
CA ILE A 41 14.92 11.11 -10.12
C ILE A 41 15.12 9.66 -9.64
N ASN A 42 14.26 8.76 -10.08
CA ASN A 42 14.34 7.33 -9.79
C ASN A 42 14.56 6.54 -11.08
N LYS A 43 15.77 6.06 -11.30
CA LYS A 43 16.17 5.32 -12.51
C LYS A 43 15.31 4.06 -12.77
N SER A 44 14.72 3.47 -11.72
CA SER A 44 13.79 2.34 -11.88
C SER A 44 12.46 2.74 -12.53
N GLY A 45 12.15 4.03 -12.60
CA GLY A 45 10.89 4.58 -13.10
C GLY A 45 9.70 4.33 -12.19
N LYS A 46 9.91 3.80 -10.99
CA LYS A 46 8.82 3.48 -10.06
C LYS A 46 8.41 4.70 -9.24
N VAL A 47 7.14 4.71 -8.83
CA VAL A 47 6.52 5.65 -7.89
C VAL A 47 5.92 4.85 -6.72
N PRO A 48 5.73 5.45 -5.53
CA PRO A 48 5.93 6.84 -5.16
C PRO A 48 7.39 7.27 -5.03
N ILE A 49 7.61 8.59 -5.09
CA ILE A 49 8.82 9.27 -4.67
C ILE A 49 8.41 10.34 -3.67
N LEU A 50 9.00 10.35 -2.50
CA LEU A 50 8.84 11.39 -1.48
C LEU A 50 10.07 12.27 -1.47
N PHE A 51 9.89 13.58 -1.45
CA PHE A 51 10.89 14.56 -1.06
C PHE A 51 10.60 15.02 0.36
N ASP A 52 11.59 14.97 1.20
CA ASP A 52 11.63 15.57 2.52
C ASP A 52 12.81 16.55 2.54
N ASP A 53 12.50 17.80 2.28
CA ASP A 53 13.46 18.85 1.92
C ASP A 53 14.32 18.42 0.73
N GLU A 54 15.63 18.19 0.88
CA GLU A 54 16.54 17.78 -0.20
C GLU A 54 16.65 16.24 -0.31
N GLU A 55 16.13 15.49 0.68
CA GLU A 55 16.21 14.04 0.71
C GLU A 55 15.15 13.39 -0.15
N ILE A 56 15.54 12.32 -0.85
CA ILE A 56 14.66 11.58 -1.77
C ILE A 56 14.48 10.15 -1.25
N LEU A 57 13.24 9.81 -0.95
CA LEU A 57 12.87 8.47 -0.50
C LEU A 57 11.99 7.77 -1.54
N THR A 58 12.21 6.49 -1.71
CA THR A 58 11.45 5.62 -2.61
C THR A 58 10.98 4.38 -1.87
N ASP A 59 10.08 3.61 -2.50
CA ASP A 59 9.30 2.52 -1.95
C ASP A 59 8.22 2.97 -0.96
N SER A 60 6.96 2.61 -1.29
CA SER A 60 5.80 3.06 -0.50
C SER A 60 5.84 2.60 0.95
N SER A 61 6.30 1.38 1.22
CA SER A 61 6.33 0.81 2.57
C SER A 61 7.45 1.44 3.40
N ALA A 62 8.61 1.68 2.78
CA ALA A 62 9.70 2.40 3.43
C ALA A 62 9.32 3.83 3.76
N ILE A 63 8.66 4.54 2.81
CA ILE A 63 8.21 5.91 3.01
C ILE A 63 7.19 6.02 4.14
N ILE A 64 6.14 5.16 4.16
CA ILE A 64 5.14 5.24 5.25
C ILE A 64 5.71 4.84 6.60
N SER A 65 6.69 3.91 6.65
CA SER A 65 7.42 3.58 7.87
C SER A 65 8.24 4.76 8.36
N TYR A 66 8.97 5.43 7.46
CA TYR A 66 9.72 6.64 7.76
C TYR A 66 8.82 7.75 8.34
N LEU A 67 7.70 8.03 7.68
CA LEU A 67 6.74 9.03 8.14
C LEU A 67 6.16 8.68 9.51
N GLY A 68 5.80 7.40 9.72
CA GLY A 68 5.32 6.92 11.01
C GLY A 68 6.33 7.13 12.13
N ASP A 69 7.59 6.80 11.88
CA ASP A 69 8.69 6.97 12.84
C ASP A 69 8.99 8.44 13.12
N LYS A 70 9.05 9.27 12.08
CA LYS A 70 9.36 10.71 12.19
C LYS A 70 8.31 11.45 13.00
N HIS A 71 7.03 11.09 12.86
CA HIS A 71 5.92 11.77 13.52
C HIS A 71 5.39 11.03 14.77
N GLY A 72 5.91 9.83 15.07
CA GLY A 72 5.45 9.02 16.19
C GLY A 72 3.97 8.61 16.06
N LYS A 73 3.46 8.40 14.84
CA LYS A 73 2.06 8.08 14.56
C LYS A 73 1.93 6.82 13.72
N LEU A 74 0.88 6.05 13.93
CA LEU A 74 0.53 4.81 13.20
C LEU A 74 1.60 3.73 13.22
N CYS A 75 2.55 3.81 14.13
CA CYS A 75 3.59 2.81 14.33
C CYS A 75 3.97 2.70 15.81
N PHE A 76 4.45 1.52 16.20
CA PHE A 76 5.02 1.33 17.52
C PHE A 76 6.44 1.92 17.60
N PRO A 77 6.91 2.27 18.81
CA PRO A 77 8.27 2.82 19.00
C PRO A 77 9.35 1.86 18.46
N ARG A 78 10.37 2.41 17.82
CA ARG A 78 11.52 1.64 17.34
C ARG A 78 12.19 0.89 18.50
N GLY A 79 12.61 -0.34 18.25
CA GLY A 79 13.26 -1.20 19.24
C GLY A 79 12.30 -1.92 20.19
N SER A 80 10.98 -1.67 20.13
CA SER A 80 10.00 -2.43 20.88
C SER A 80 9.64 -3.76 20.21
N VAL A 81 9.17 -4.72 20.99
CA VAL A 81 8.68 -6.02 20.48
C VAL A 81 7.43 -5.83 19.62
N GLU A 82 6.57 -4.87 19.99
CA GLU A 82 5.38 -4.49 19.24
C GLU A 82 5.76 -3.99 17.85
N ARG A 83 6.84 -3.19 17.75
CA ARG A 83 7.37 -2.73 16.46
C ARG A 83 7.88 -3.91 15.62
N ALA A 84 8.60 -4.84 16.19
CA ALA A 84 9.06 -6.03 15.48
C ALA A 84 7.89 -6.86 14.93
N ARG A 85 6.80 -7.00 15.69
CA ARG A 85 5.57 -7.64 15.24
C ARG A 85 4.88 -6.87 14.12
N GLN A 86 4.84 -5.54 14.21
CA GLN A 86 4.31 -4.68 13.14
C GLN A 86 5.13 -4.81 11.87
N ASP A 87 6.46 -4.79 11.94
CA ASP A 87 7.33 -4.93 10.79
C ASP A 87 7.17 -6.32 10.14
N ALA A 88 7.04 -7.38 10.95
CA ALA A 88 6.73 -8.72 10.47
C ALA A 88 5.39 -8.75 9.71
N MET A 89 4.36 -8.07 10.22
CA MET A 89 3.08 -7.95 9.52
C MET A 89 3.25 -7.18 8.19
N VAL A 90 3.98 -6.08 8.17
CA VAL A 90 4.27 -5.32 6.93
C VAL A 90 4.94 -6.22 5.89
N PHE A 91 6.01 -6.93 6.26
CA PHE A 91 6.71 -7.82 5.33
C PHE A 91 5.82 -8.95 4.83
N ARG A 92 5.02 -9.54 5.72
CA ARG A 92 4.01 -10.54 5.34
C ARG A 92 3.02 -10.00 4.31
N LEU A 93 2.47 -8.79 4.52
CA LEU A 93 1.53 -8.19 3.57
C LEU A 93 2.16 -7.89 2.21
N ILE A 94 3.43 -7.49 2.19
CA ILE A 94 4.16 -7.26 0.95
C ILE A 94 4.39 -8.56 0.19
N ASP A 95 4.81 -9.61 0.87
CA ASP A 95 5.13 -10.91 0.28
C ASP A 95 3.87 -11.70 -0.09
N GLU A 96 2.93 -11.85 0.85
CA GLU A 96 1.80 -12.78 0.73
C GLU A 96 0.56 -12.17 0.05
N VAL A 97 0.48 -10.83 -0.08
CA VAL A 97 -0.71 -10.15 -0.63
C VAL A 97 -0.35 -9.22 -1.79
N ASP A 98 0.50 -8.23 -1.53
CA ASP A 98 0.87 -7.21 -2.53
C ASP A 98 1.60 -7.83 -3.73
N MET A 99 2.56 -8.75 -3.49
CA MET A 99 3.34 -9.39 -4.53
C MET A 99 2.46 -10.20 -5.49
N LEU A 100 1.40 -10.84 -5.03
CA LEU A 100 0.49 -11.60 -5.88
C LEU A 100 -0.26 -10.69 -6.85
N LEU A 101 -0.78 -9.56 -6.36
CA LEU A 101 -1.42 -8.53 -7.17
C LEU A 101 -0.44 -7.91 -8.18
N TRP A 102 0.77 -7.62 -7.71
CA TRP A 102 1.82 -7.07 -8.57
C TRP A 102 2.27 -8.06 -9.65
N SER A 103 2.42 -9.32 -9.31
CA SER A 103 2.76 -10.37 -10.28
C SER A 103 1.68 -10.51 -11.35
N ALA A 104 0.42 -10.49 -10.96
CA ALA A 104 -0.68 -10.50 -11.93
C ALA A 104 -0.67 -9.26 -12.85
N ALA A 105 -0.43 -8.07 -12.29
CA ALA A 105 -0.32 -6.83 -13.06
C ALA A 105 0.86 -6.88 -14.04
N ARG A 106 2.04 -7.37 -13.59
CA ARG A 106 3.22 -7.55 -14.44
C ARG A 106 2.90 -8.40 -15.67
N HIS A 107 2.26 -9.54 -15.48
CA HIS A 107 1.90 -10.46 -16.54
C HIS A 107 0.62 -10.06 -17.31
N SER A 108 -0.03 -8.94 -16.94
CA SER A 108 -1.18 -8.40 -17.66
C SER A 108 -0.80 -7.28 -18.63
N PHE A 109 -0.01 -6.29 -18.15
CA PHE A 109 0.22 -5.07 -18.92
C PHE A 109 1.57 -4.38 -18.68
N ILE A 110 2.37 -4.79 -17.67
CA ILE A 110 3.64 -4.14 -17.34
C ILE A 110 4.80 -4.70 -18.15
N LEU A 111 4.97 -6.02 -18.17
CA LEU A 111 6.03 -6.67 -18.95
C LEU A 111 5.81 -6.51 -20.45
N PRO A 112 6.87 -6.56 -21.27
CA PRO A 112 6.75 -6.74 -22.71
C PRO A 112 5.86 -7.97 -23.02
N GLU A 113 5.07 -7.90 -24.09
CA GLU A 113 4.02 -8.88 -24.35
C GLU A 113 4.58 -10.32 -24.47
N GLU A 114 5.72 -10.48 -25.11
CA GLU A 114 6.42 -11.76 -25.28
C GLU A 114 6.97 -12.35 -23.98
N ARG A 115 6.97 -11.58 -22.89
CA ARG A 115 7.41 -12.00 -21.55
C ARG A 115 6.25 -12.26 -20.60
N ARG A 116 5.00 -12.09 -21.06
CA ARG A 116 3.81 -12.29 -20.23
C ARG A 116 3.42 -13.76 -20.18
N VAL A 117 3.19 -14.28 -18.98
CA VAL A 117 2.72 -15.65 -18.73
C VAL A 117 1.34 -15.57 -18.08
N ASN A 118 0.28 -15.59 -18.89
CA ASN A 118 -1.09 -15.46 -18.38
C ASN A 118 -1.53 -16.67 -17.52
N ALA A 119 -0.94 -17.83 -17.74
CA ALA A 119 -1.24 -19.07 -17.02
C ALA A 119 -0.92 -19.01 -15.52
N ILE A 120 -0.13 -18.04 -15.05
CA ILE A 120 0.17 -17.86 -13.62
C ILE A 120 -1.02 -17.29 -12.82
N LYS A 121 -1.94 -16.57 -13.48
CA LYS A 121 -2.99 -15.80 -12.78
C LYS A 121 -3.93 -16.65 -11.92
N PRO A 122 -4.41 -17.83 -12.33
CA PRO A 122 -5.23 -18.68 -11.46
C PRO A 122 -4.54 -19.06 -10.16
N SER A 123 -3.24 -19.39 -10.20
CA SER A 123 -2.44 -19.72 -9.03
C SER A 123 -2.33 -18.52 -8.09
N LEU A 124 -2.01 -17.32 -8.63
CA LEU A 124 -1.91 -16.10 -7.83
C LEU A 124 -3.24 -15.73 -7.14
N LYS A 125 -4.37 -15.95 -7.82
CA LYS A 125 -5.69 -15.70 -7.25
C LYS A 125 -6.02 -16.66 -6.12
N TRP A 126 -5.77 -17.97 -6.32
CA TRP A 126 -5.97 -18.98 -5.30
C TRP A 126 -5.10 -18.72 -4.05
N GLU A 127 -3.83 -18.37 -4.28
CA GLU A 127 -2.91 -18.06 -3.17
C GLU A 127 -3.33 -16.80 -2.42
N PHE A 128 -3.76 -15.76 -3.13
CA PHE A 128 -4.29 -14.54 -2.53
C PHE A 128 -5.48 -14.84 -1.61
N GLU A 129 -6.48 -15.58 -2.08
CA GLU A 129 -7.66 -15.94 -1.31
C GLU A 129 -7.27 -16.69 -0.03
N ARG A 130 -6.44 -17.73 -0.17
CA ARG A 130 -5.94 -18.50 0.98
C ARG A 130 -5.20 -17.63 2.00
N ASN A 131 -4.36 -16.70 1.53
CA ASN A 131 -3.59 -15.83 2.41
C ASN A 131 -4.50 -14.80 3.11
N ILE A 132 -5.48 -14.25 2.41
CA ILE A 132 -6.49 -13.37 3.00
C ILE A 132 -7.29 -14.10 4.08
N ASP A 133 -7.76 -15.32 3.80
CA ASP A 133 -8.49 -16.13 4.80
C ASP A 133 -7.65 -16.34 6.06
N ARG A 134 -6.37 -16.68 5.90
CA ARG A 134 -5.47 -16.86 7.03
C ARG A 134 -5.28 -15.57 7.83
N ILE A 135 -5.03 -14.44 7.17
CA ILE A 135 -4.85 -13.14 7.82
C ILE A 135 -6.12 -12.74 8.58
N MET A 136 -7.30 -12.91 7.97
CA MET A 136 -8.56 -12.55 8.62
C MET A 136 -8.91 -13.47 9.80
N ASN A 137 -8.60 -14.76 9.71
CA ASN A 137 -8.81 -15.71 10.82
C ASN A 137 -7.87 -15.45 12.01
N GLU A 138 -6.65 -14.99 11.74
CA GLU A 138 -5.67 -14.63 12.76
C GLU A 138 -5.98 -13.29 13.44
N LYS A 139 -6.66 -12.37 12.73
CA LYS A 139 -7.04 -11.04 13.25
C LYS A 139 -8.04 -11.18 14.41
N LYS A 140 -7.64 -10.75 15.61
CA LYS A 140 -8.46 -10.86 16.84
C LYS A 140 -9.08 -9.55 17.30
N SER A 141 -8.70 -8.44 16.68
CA SER A 141 -9.10 -7.09 17.07
C SER A 141 -9.66 -6.34 15.86
N LYS A 142 -10.07 -5.10 16.07
CA LYS A 142 -10.65 -4.25 15.01
C LYS A 142 -9.71 -4.08 13.81
N PHE A 143 -8.42 -3.86 14.07
CA PHE A 143 -7.37 -3.69 13.06
C PHE A 143 -6.29 -4.77 13.19
N LEU A 144 -5.31 -4.79 12.29
CA LEU A 144 -4.29 -5.84 12.23
C LEU A 144 -3.39 -5.90 13.47
N MET A 145 -3.11 -4.73 14.06
CA MET A 145 -2.20 -4.63 15.20
C MET A 145 -2.92 -4.40 16.53
N GLY A 146 -4.24 -4.41 16.56
CA GLY A 146 -5.04 -4.17 17.77
C GLY A 146 -6.28 -3.32 17.50
N GLU A 147 -6.68 -2.51 18.47
CA GLU A 147 -7.87 -1.66 18.37
C GLU A 147 -7.61 -0.36 17.60
N GLU A 148 -6.34 0.01 17.40
CA GLU A 148 -5.95 1.24 16.71
C GLU A 148 -5.54 0.94 15.27
N PHE A 149 -5.88 1.90 14.37
CA PHE A 149 -5.47 1.86 12.98
C PHE A 149 -3.98 2.18 12.87
N MET A 150 -3.23 1.29 12.24
CA MET A 150 -1.78 1.39 12.12
C MET A 150 -1.34 1.25 10.66
N LEU A 151 -0.07 1.50 10.41
CA LEU A 151 0.56 1.44 9.10
C LEU A 151 0.26 0.14 8.29
N PRO A 152 0.26 -1.08 8.86
CA PRO A 152 -0.09 -2.28 8.11
C PRO A 152 -1.52 -2.26 7.54
N ASP A 153 -2.45 -1.56 8.22
CA ASP A 153 -3.83 -1.45 7.76
C ASP A 153 -3.94 -0.64 6.46
N ILE A 154 -3.11 0.40 6.28
CA ILE A 154 -3.02 1.15 5.02
C ILE A 154 -2.62 0.21 3.88
N ILE A 155 -1.63 -0.64 4.11
CA ILE A 155 -1.13 -1.57 3.09
C ILE A 155 -2.22 -2.57 2.69
N LEU A 156 -2.82 -3.27 3.68
CA LEU A 156 -3.81 -4.30 3.41
C LEU A 156 -5.09 -3.73 2.79
N ALA A 157 -5.58 -2.59 3.29
CA ALA A 157 -6.76 -1.94 2.73
C ALA A 157 -6.54 -1.48 1.29
N HIS A 158 -5.36 -0.90 0.97
CA HIS A 158 -5.00 -0.57 -0.40
C HIS A 158 -4.94 -1.82 -1.29
N CYS A 159 -4.35 -2.92 -0.82
CA CYS A 159 -4.36 -4.20 -1.55
C CYS A 159 -5.78 -4.71 -1.80
N GLY A 160 -6.70 -4.56 -0.84
CA GLY A 160 -8.10 -4.92 -1.01
C GLY A 160 -8.81 -4.13 -2.11
N SER A 161 -8.60 -2.81 -2.15
CA SER A 161 -9.12 -1.99 -3.25
C SER A 161 -8.52 -2.37 -4.61
N TRP A 162 -7.22 -2.64 -4.65
CA TRP A 162 -6.56 -3.11 -5.86
C TRP A 162 -7.06 -4.48 -6.30
N ALA A 163 -7.22 -5.44 -5.38
CA ALA A 163 -7.76 -6.78 -5.65
C ALA A 163 -9.14 -6.70 -6.31
N ARG A 164 -10.03 -5.84 -5.79
CA ARG A 164 -11.36 -5.59 -6.37
C ARG A 164 -11.25 -5.10 -7.82
N SER A 165 -10.39 -4.11 -8.09
CA SER A 165 -10.17 -3.57 -9.43
C SER A 165 -9.55 -4.59 -10.39
N ALA A 166 -8.68 -5.46 -9.88
CA ALA A 166 -8.01 -6.53 -10.64
C ALA A 166 -8.83 -7.82 -10.75
N LYS A 167 -10.06 -7.85 -10.21
CA LYS A 167 -10.97 -9.01 -10.20
C LYS A 167 -10.33 -10.25 -9.57
N PHE A 168 -9.64 -10.04 -8.45
CA PHE A 168 -9.23 -11.10 -7.55
C PHE A 168 -10.43 -11.56 -6.70
N PRO A 169 -10.40 -12.79 -6.15
CA PRO A 169 -11.47 -13.28 -5.28
C PRO A 169 -11.72 -12.32 -4.10
N SER A 170 -12.98 -12.10 -3.77
CA SER A 170 -13.42 -11.21 -2.70
C SER A 170 -14.58 -11.83 -1.90
N GLU A 171 -14.62 -13.17 -1.83
CA GLU A 171 -15.69 -13.91 -1.16
C GLU A 171 -15.57 -13.84 0.37
N ASN A 172 -14.39 -13.53 0.90
CA ASN A 172 -14.19 -13.34 2.33
C ASN A 172 -14.90 -12.06 2.80
N ILE A 173 -16.05 -12.21 3.46
CA ILE A 173 -16.89 -11.11 3.96
C ILE A 173 -16.11 -10.29 5.00
N SER A 174 -15.40 -10.95 5.92
CA SER A 174 -14.59 -10.25 6.94
C SER A 174 -13.53 -9.34 6.33
N PHE A 175 -12.91 -9.77 5.23
CA PHE A 175 -11.95 -8.93 4.50
C PHE A 175 -12.63 -7.75 3.81
N THR A 176 -13.77 -7.98 3.17
CA THR A 176 -14.54 -6.91 2.51
C THR A 176 -14.97 -5.86 3.52
N ASP A 177 -15.51 -6.29 4.68
CA ASP A 177 -15.93 -5.39 5.76
C ASP A 177 -14.74 -4.63 6.36
N TYR A 178 -13.60 -5.29 6.54
CA TYR A 178 -12.37 -4.67 7.01
C TYR A 178 -11.87 -3.58 6.03
N VAL A 179 -11.85 -3.86 4.74
CA VAL A 179 -11.45 -2.86 3.72
C VAL A 179 -12.41 -1.67 3.74
N ASN A 180 -13.71 -1.92 3.82
CA ASN A 180 -14.72 -0.87 3.91
C ASN A 180 -14.56 -0.04 5.21
N LEU A 181 -14.27 -0.68 6.34
CA LEU A 181 -13.98 0.00 7.61
C LEU A 181 -12.81 0.96 7.45
N CYS A 182 -11.69 0.51 6.86
CA CYS A 182 -10.51 1.33 6.62
C CYS A 182 -10.83 2.51 5.68
N TYR A 183 -11.53 2.28 4.57
CA TYR A 183 -11.90 3.32 3.61
C TYR A 183 -13.00 4.28 4.12
N ASN A 184 -13.65 3.96 5.24
CA ASN A 184 -14.60 4.87 5.89
C ASN A 184 -13.93 5.90 6.82
N ARG A 185 -12.61 5.85 6.99
CA ARG A 185 -11.87 6.81 7.81
C ARG A 185 -11.92 8.23 7.22
N PRO A 186 -11.97 9.28 8.07
CA PRO A 186 -12.01 10.67 7.58
C PRO A 186 -10.83 11.04 6.68
N ALA A 187 -9.62 10.60 7.02
CA ALA A 187 -8.39 10.87 6.27
C ALA A 187 -8.47 10.40 4.81
N VAL A 188 -8.80 9.12 4.59
CA VAL A 188 -8.92 8.59 3.24
C VAL A 188 -10.08 9.20 2.46
N LYS A 189 -11.17 9.59 3.14
CA LYS A 189 -12.27 10.32 2.49
C LYS A 189 -11.86 11.72 2.02
N ARG A 190 -11.01 12.44 2.79
CA ARG A 190 -10.41 13.70 2.34
C ARG A 190 -9.54 13.47 1.12
N LEU A 191 -8.63 12.47 1.20
CA LEU A 191 -7.74 12.11 0.09
C LEU A 191 -8.53 11.82 -1.19
N ILE A 192 -9.54 10.95 -1.13
CA ILE A 192 -10.34 10.60 -2.33
C ILE A 192 -10.95 11.85 -2.96
N LYS A 193 -11.48 12.78 -2.16
CA LYS A 193 -12.05 14.03 -2.68
C LYS A 193 -11.01 14.96 -3.32
N SER A 194 -9.74 14.90 -2.89
CA SER A 194 -8.67 15.76 -3.40
C SER A 194 -8.03 15.23 -4.68
N VAL A 195 -8.12 13.91 -4.96
CA VAL A 195 -7.43 13.26 -6.09
C VAL A 195 -8.38 12.74 -7.19
N VAL A 196 -9.69 12.88 -7.00
CA VAL A 196 -10.75 12.61 -7.99
C VAL A 196 -11.26 13.93 -8.56
#